data_700fe2ed8d061cd3bbc9cb187322a60e
#
_entry.id   700fe2ed8d061cd3bbc9cb187322a60e
#
_cell.length_a   1.000
_cell.length_b   1.000
_cell.length_c   1.000
_cell.angle_alpha   90.00
_cell.angle_beta   90.00
_cell.angle_gamma   90.00
#
_symmetry.space_group_name_H-M   'P 1'
#
loop_
_entity.id
_entity.type
_entity.pdbx_description
1 polymer ?
#
loop_
_entity_poly.entity_id
_entity_poly.type
_entity_poly.pdbx_seq_one_letter_code
_entity_poly.pdbx_strand_id
1 'polypeptide(L)'
;MKSKDFFIIPFVGLKQGRHDFSFSIKNKFFKSFGYSDFNNAKLIANVDLIKKVSLLELNFIISGKVNVFCDISIEPFDLQINTNSNFIVKFGNSSENVSDEIIFLPNGSHEIDVTKHIYETIILSLPIKKIHPKVKDGTFQNETTIKLKELEPKSEKQNFENDSRWDKLKDLI
;
A
#
# COMPACT_ATOMS: atom_id res chain seq x y z
N MET A 1 -19.90 9.89 -17.41
CA MET A 1 -19.67 8.84 -16.39
C MET A 1 -18.34 8.18 -16.69
N LYS A 2 -17.33 8.29 -15.78
CA LYS A 2 -16.06 7.58 -15.93
C LYS A 2 -16.33 6.11 -15.57
N SER A 3 -16.12 5.17 -16.52
CA SER A 3 -16.21 3.74 -16.25
C SER A 3 -15.16 3.39 -15.19
N LYS A 4 -15.60 3.04 -13.98
CA LYS A 4 -14.73 2.40 -12.99
C LYS A 4 -14.35 1.03 -13.54
N ASP A 5 -13.06 0.70 -13.53
CA ASP A 5 -12.63 -0.67 -13.83
C ASP A 5 -12.96 -1.48 -12.57
N PHE A 6 -14.05 -2.26 -12.63
CA PHE A 6 -14.47 -3.11 -11.51
C PHE A 6 -13.80 -4.47 -11.63
N PHE A 7 -13.22 -4.94 -10.55
CA PHE A 7 -12.67 -6.28 -10.42
C PHE A 7 -13.65 -7.14 -9.63
N ILE A 8 -14.55 -7.79 -10.37
CA ILE A 8 -15.64 -8.60 -9.82
C ILE A 8 -15.28 -10.07 -9.97
N ILE A 9 -15.43 -10.83 -8.90
CA ILE A 9 -15.23 -12.29 -8.88
C ILE A 9 -16.57 -12.97 -8.64
N PRO A 10 -17.16 -13.65 -9.64
CA PRO A 10 -18.35 -14.46 -9.45
C PRO A 10 -17.98 -15.77 -8.76
N PHE A 11 -18.59 -16.06 -7.61
CA PHE A 11 -18.24 -17.26 -6.83
C PHE A 11 -19.36 -18.31 -6.76
N VAL A 12 -20.59 -18.00 -7.17
CA VAL A 12 -21.73 -18.92 -7.04
C VAL A 12 -21.55 -20.18 -7.88
N GLY A 13 -21.06 -20.04 -9.12
CA GLY A 13 -20.82 -21.18 -10.01
C GLY A 13 -19.55 -21.98 -9.71
N LEU A 14 -18.73 -21.54 -8.79
CA LEU A 14 -17.48 -22.21 -8.47
C LEU A 14 -17.71 -23.43 -7.56
N LYS A 15 -16.95 -24.49 -7.77
CA LYS A 15 -16.90 -25.64 -6.86
C LYS A 15 -16.14 -25.24 -5.57
N GLN A 16 -16.30 -26.04 -4.51
CA GLN A 16 -15.45 -25.89 -3.32
C GLN A 16 -13.98 -26.14 -3.69
N GLY A 17 -13.08 -25.34 -3.12
CA GLY A 17 -11.65 -25.42 -3.40
C GLY A 17 -11.05 -24.09 -3.84
N ARG A 18 -9.86 -24.16 -4.42
CA ARG A 18 -9.05 -22.99 -4.83
C ARG A 18 -9.36 -22.60 -6.28
N HIS A 19 -9.49 -21.29 -6.49
CA HIS A 19 -9.70 -20.66 -7.79
C HIS A 19 -8.81 -19.43 -7.90
N ASP A 20 -8.12 -19.28 -9.02
CA ASP A 20 -7.16 -18.22 -9.26
C ASP A 20 -7.73 -17.19 -10.24
N PHE A 21 -7.62 -15.92 -9.90
CA PHE A 21 -8.00 -14.78 -10.73
C PHE A 21 -6.82 -13.84 -10.88
N SER A 22 -6.68 -13.23 -12.06
CA SER A 22 -5.59 -12.29 -12.32
C SER A 22 -6.14 -11.01 -12.95
N PHE A 23 -5.78 -9.86 -12.36
CA PHE A 23 -6.21 -8.54 -12.80
C PHE A 23 -5.02 -7.67 -13.15
N SER A 24 -5.05 -7.07 -14.35
CA SER A 24 -4.05 -6.11 -14.77
C SER A 24 -4.46 -4.71 -14.34
N ILE A 25 -3.59 -4.05 -13.59
CA ILE A 25 -3.82 -2.74 -13.00
C ILE A 25 -2.94 -1.70 -13.70
N LYS A 26 -3.57 -0.67 -14.23
CA LYS A 26 -2.92 0.44 -14.94
C LYS A 26 -3.26 1.77 -14.27
N ASN A 27 -2.58 2.83 -14.68
CA ASN A 27 -2.76 4.17 -14.12
C ASN A 27 -4.21 4.68 -14.11
N LYS A 28 -5.03 4.27 -15.10
CA LYS A 28 -6.46 4.60 -15.17
C LYS A 28 -7.24 4.13 -13.94
N PHE A 29 -6.88 2.99 -13.37
CA PHE A 29 -7.47 2.44 -12.16
C PHE A 29 -7.33 3.41 -10.97
N PHE A 30 -6.12 3.90 -10.71
CA PHE A 30 -5.84 4.85 -9.61
C PHE A 30 -6.57 6.18 -9.83
N LYS A 31 -6.60 6.68 -11.05
CA LYS A 31 -7.35 7.90 -11.39
C LYS A 31 -8.85 7.79 -11.13
N SER A 32 -9.44 6.58 -11.20
CA SER A 32 -10.86 6.37 -10.89
C SER A 32 -11.17 6.54 -9.40
N PHE A 33 -10.17 6.37 -8.52
CA PHE A 33 -10.22 6.65 -7.09
C PHE A 33 -9.77 8.07 -6.71
N GLY A 34 -9.44 8.90 -7.70
CA GLY A 34 -8.95 10.27 -7.47
C GLY A 34 -7.47 10.34 -7.06
N TYR A 35 -6.74 9.22 -7.15
CA TYR A 35 -5.33 9.17 -6.82
C TYR A 35 -4.47 9.52 -8.04
N SER A 36 -3.61 10.52 -7.93
CA SER A 36 -2.83 11.09 -9.03
C SER A 36 -1.30 11.04 -8.86
N ASP A 37 -0.81 10.53 -7.73
CA ASP A 37 0.62 10.54 -7.41
C ASP A 37 1.47 9.59 -8.26
N PHE A 38 0.82 8.68 -9.00
CA PHE A 38 1.50 7.83 -9.96
C PHE A 38 1.52 8.46 -11.34
N ASN A 39 2.70 8.70 -11.89
CA ASN A 39 2.87 9.08 -13.29
C ASN A 39 2.46 7.93 -14.21
N ASN A 40 2.83 6.69 -13.84
CA ASN A 40 2.45 5.47 -14.53
C ASN A 40 2.37 4.31 -13.53
N ALA A 41 1.54 3.31 -13.83
CA ALA A 41 1.39 2.11 -13.03
C ALA A 41 1.22 0.89 -13.94
N LYS A 42 1.95 -0.17 -13.63
CA LYS A 42 1.84 -1.49 -14.27
C LYS A 42 1.97 -2.54 -13.17
N LEU A 43 0.84 -3.01 -12.68
CA LEU A 43 0.76 -4.00 -11.62
C LEU A 43 -0.13 -5.16 -12.06
N ILE A 44 0.11 -6.31 -11.47
CA ILE A 44 -0.74 -7.50 -11.60
C ILE A 44 -1.18 -7.88 -10.19
N ALA A 45 -2.48 -8.01 -10.00
CA ALA A 45 -3.07 -8.55 -8.79
C ALA A 45 -3.56 -9.97 -9.08
N ASN A 46 -2.92 -10.94 -8.48
CA ASN A 46 -3.38 -12.32 -8.44
C ASN A 46 -4.21 -12.51 -7.17
N VAL A 47 -5.40 -13.05 -7.33
CA VAL A 47 -6.35 -13.29 -6.23
C VAL A 47 -6.65 -14.77 -6.18
N ASP A 48 -6.19 -15.43 -5.12
CA ASP A 48 -6.51 -16.81 -4.83
C ASP A 48 -7.79 -16.85 -3.99
N LEU A 49 -8.88 -17.32 -4.55
CA LEU A 49 -10.12 -17.50 -3.83
C LEU A 49 -10.26 -18.97 -3.41
N ILE A 50 -10.35 -19.22 -2.12
CA ILE A 50 -10.62 -20.54 -1.55
C ILE A 50 -12.06 -20.57 -1.08
N LYS A 51 -12.90 -21.32 -1.82
CA LYS A 51 -14.33 -21.48 -1.49
C LYS A 51 -14.51 -22.61 -0.49
N LYS A 52 -14.98 -22.26 0.72
CA LYS A 52 -15.39 -23.20 1.76
C LYS A 52 -16.92 -23.26 1.87
N VAL A 53 -17.44 -24.11 2.72
CA VAL A 53 -18.89 -24.31 2.89
C VAL A 53 -19.61 -23.04 3.35
N SER A 54 -19.04 -22.32 4.31
CA SER A 54 -19.70 -21.17 4.98
C SER A 54 -18.98 -19.84 4.80
N LEU A 55 -17.80 -19.82 4.15
CA LEU A 55 -16.98 -18.62 3.97
C LEU A 55 -16.13 -18.72 2.72
N LEU A 56 -15.60 -17.57 2.27
CA LEU A 56 -14.56 -17.52 1.25
C LEU A 56 -13.29 -16.93 1.87
N GLU A 57 -12.13 -17.44 1.48
CA GLU A 57 -10.83 -16.84 1.80
C GLU A 57 -10.27 -16.25 0.52
N LEU A 58 -9.81 -15.02 0.61
CA LEU A 58 -9.20 -14.29 -0.49
C LEU A 58 -7.76 -13.98 -0.12
N ASN A 59 -6.82 -14.44 -0.93
CA ASN A 59 -5.41 -14.10 -0.78
C ASN A 59 -4.99 -13.27 -1.99
N PHE A 60 -4.63 -12.01 -1.75
CA PHE A 60 -4.16 -11.08 -2.77
C PHE A 60 -2.64 -11.12 -2.81
N ILE A 61 -2.08 -11.32 -4.00
CA ILE A 61 -0.65 -11.23 -4.28
C ILE A 61 -0.49 -10.20 -5.38
N ILE A 62 0.04 -9.03 -5.04
CA ILE A 62 0.14 -7.90 -5.95
C ILE A 62 1.61 -7.60 -6.22
N SER A 63 1.98 -7.57 -7.49
CA SER A 63 3.35 -7.30 -7.91
C SER A 63 3.41 -6.41 -9.15
N GLY A 64 4.51 -5.66 -9.27
CA GLY A 64 4.77 -4.81 -10.42
C GLY A 64 5.50 -3.52 -10.07
N LYS A 65 5.30 -2.48 -10.87
CA LYS A 65 6.00 -1.20 -10.74
C LYS A 65 5.02 -0.04 -10.84
N VAL A 66 5.29 0.99 -10.04
CA VAL A 66 4.66 2.31 -10.16
C VAL A 66 5.73 3.36 -10.34
N ASN A 67 5.48 4.33 -11.23
CA ASN A 67 6.38 5.46 -11.42
C ASN A 67 5.94 6.61 -10.52
N VAL A 68 6.83 7.02 -9.60
CA VAL A 68 6.61 8.03 -8.58
C VAL A 68 7.74 9.05 -8.57
N PHE A 69 7.50 10.23 -7.98
CA PHE A 69 8.56 11.18 -7.73
C PHE A 69 9.31 10.85 -6.45
N CYS A 70 10.63 11.05 -6.48
CA CYS A 70 11.48 10.95 -5.31
C CYS A 70 11.22 12.16 -4.38
N ASP A 71 11.01 11.90 -3.09
CA ASP A 71 10.72 12.96 -2.10
C ASP A 71 11.94 13.90 -1.84
N ILE A 72 13.15 13.47 -2.22
CA ILE A 72 14.38 14.24 -2.03
C ILE A 72 14.80 14.96 -3.32
N SER A 73 14.90 14.20 -4.42
CA SER A 73 15.44 14.75 -5.69
C SER A 73 14.38 15.27 -6.64
N ILE A 74 13.09 15.00 -6.36
CA ILE A 74 11.93 15.34 -7.20
C ILE A 74 11.99 14.65 -8.59
N GLU A 75 12.95 13.76 -8.82
CA GLU A 75 13.08 13.01 -10.05
C GLU A 75 12.14 11.80 -10.07
N PRO A 76 11.53 11.49 -11.23
CA PRO A 76 10.68 10.31 -11.36
C PRO A 76 11.51 9.03 -11.36
N PHE A 77 11.02 8.00 -10.67
CA PHE A 77 11.63 6.68 -10.70
C PHE A 77 10.58 5.57 -10.57
N ASP A 78 10.98 4.35 -10.98
CA ASP A 78 10.14 3.17 -10.86
C ASP A 78 10.31 2.54 -9.48
N LEU A 79 9.26 2.57 -8.69
CA LEU A 79 9.18 1.91 -7.41
C LEU A 79 8.58 0.50 -7.60
N GLN A 80 9.31 -0.52 -7.16
CA GLN A 80 8.84 -1.90 -7.17
C GLN A 80 7.83 -2.11 -6.03
N ILE A 81 6.68 -2.70 -6.35
CA ILE A 81 5.64 -3.09 -5.38
C ILE A 81 5.55 -4.61 -5.38
N ASN A 82 5.68 -5.19 -4.21
CA ASN A 82 5.40 -6.60 -3.94
C ASN A 82 4.71 -6.66 -2.58
N THR A 83 3.43 -6.97 -2.59
CA THR A 83 2.63 -7.01 -1.37
C THR A 83 1.62 -8.15 -1.42
N ASN A 84 1.23 -8.62 -0.24
CA ASN A 84 0.18 -9.60 -0.08
C ASN A 84 -0.78 -9.17 1.04
N SER A 85 -2.02 -9.59 0.94
CA SER A 85 -3.02 -9.41 1.99
C SER A 85 -4.05 -10.53 1.94
N ASN A 86 -4.59 -10.88 3.09
CA ASN A 86 -5.57 -11.96 3.24
C ASN A 86 -6.87 -11.38 3.78
N PHE A 87 -8.00 -11.81 3.20
CA PHE A 87 -9.32 -11.42 3.65
C PHE A 87 -10.20 -12.66 3.81
N ILE A 88 -11.06 -12.63 4.82
CA ILE A 88 -12.08 -13.65 5.05
C ILE A 88 -13.43 -13.04 4.72
N VAL A 89 -14.16 -13.67 3.81
CA VAL A 89 -15.50 -13.22 3.43
C VAL A 89 -16.53 -14.08 4.15
N LYS A 90 -17.36 -13.42 4.96
CA LYS A 90 -18.49 -14.03 5.68
C LYS A 90 -19.81 -13.54 5.09
N PHE A 91 -20.83 -14.40 5.12
CA PHE A 91 -22.17 -14.07 4.68
C PHE A 91 -23.05 -13.67 5.86
N GLY A 92 -23.81 -12.58 5.70
CA GLY A 92 -24.69 -12.04 6.74
C GLY A 92 -24.47 -10.57 6.99
N ASN A 93 -25.05 -10.06 8.08
CA ASN A 93 -24.91 -8.68 8.48
C ASN A 93 -23.59 -8.48 9.25
N SER A 94 -22.93 -7.32 9.05
CA SER A 94 -21.76 -6.94 9.84
C SER A 94 -22.16 -6.74 11.30
N SER A 95 -21.38 -7.29 12.22
CA SER A 95 -21.44 -6.93 13.66
C SER A 95 -20.48 -5.76 13.91
N GLU A 96 -20.80 -4.96 14.92
CA GLU A 96 -19.88 -3.94 15.45
C GLU A 96 -18.60 -4.62 15.98
N ASN A 97 -17.44 -4.01 15.74
CA ASN A 97 -16.09 -4.51 16.11
C ASN A 97 -15.55 -5.69 15.30
N VAL A 98 -15.54 -5.55 13.98
CA VAL A 98 -14.93 -6.55 13.10
C VAL A 98 -13.54 -6.08 12.67
N SER A 99 -12.61 -7.04 12.58
CA SER A 99 -11.27 -6.81 11.99
C SER A 99 -11.40 -6.35 10.52
N ASP A 100 -10.52 -5.44 10.09
CA ASP A 100 -10.44 -4.95 8.71
C ASP A 100 -10.17 -6.08 7.68
N GLU A 101 -9.74 -7.25 8.15
CA GLU A 101 -9.51 -8.45 7.34
C GLU A 101 -10.79 -9.23 7.02
N ILE A 102 -11.94 -8.86 7.62
CA ILE A 102 -13.21 -9.57 7.42
C ILE A 102 -14.15 -8.73 6.57
N ILE A 103 -14.55 -9.29 5.45
CA ILE A 103 -15.52 -8.69 4.53
C ILE A 103 -16.88 -9.36 4.76
N PHE A 104 -17.93 -8.57 4.96
CA PHE A 104 -19.31 -9.09 5.03
C PHE A 104 -20.03 -8.89 3.70
N LEU A 105 -20.58 -9.98 3.19
CA LEU A 105 -21.46 -9.95 2.04
C LEU A 105 -22.89 -10.30 2.49
N PRO A 106 -23.91 -9.59 1.95
CA PRO A 106 -25.30 -9.96 2.18
C PRO A 106 -25.58 -11.41 1.79
N ASN A 107 -26.47 -12.06 2.53
CA ASN A 107 -26.93 -13.40 2.14
C ASN A 107 -27.55 -13.36 0.74
N GLY A 108 -27.18 -14.32 -0.11
CA GLY A 108 -27.65 -14.39 -1.50
C GLY A 108 -26.78 -13.62 -2.48
N SER A 109 -25.66 -13.03 -2.06
CA SER A 109 -24.67 -12.45 -3.00
C SER A 109 -24.12 -13.51 -3.94
N HIS A 110 -23.91 -13.15 -5.20
CA HIS A 110 -23.43 -14.04 -6.24
C HIS A 110 -21.99 -13.76 -6.65
N GLU A 111 -21.50 -12.57 -6.33
CA GLU A 111 -20.20 -12.05 -6.72
C GLU A 111 -19.63 -11.15 -5.62
N ILE A 112 -18.32 -10.94 -5.64
CA ILE A 112 -17.62 -10.01 -4.76
C ILE A 112 -16.83 -8.99 -5.59
N ASP A 113 -16.99 -7.71 -5.26
CA ASP A 113 -16.18 -6.64 -5.80
C ASP A 113 -14.90 -6.46 -4.93
N VAL A 114 -13.77 -6.84 -5.48
CA VAL A 114 -12.45 -6.73 -4.81
C VAL A 114 -11.69 -5.45 -5.18
N THR A 115 -12.31 -4.58 -5.97
CA THR A 115 -11.70 -3.35 -6.51
C THR A 115 -11.13 -2.45 -5.41
N LYS A 116 -11.92 -2.18 -4.38
CA LYS A 116 -11.54 -1.34 -3.25
C LYS A 116 -10.38 -1.96 -2.45
N HIS A 117 -10.46 -3.24 -2.15
CA HIS A 117 -9.46 -3.97 -1.36
C HIS A 117 -8.10 -4.03 -2.08
N ILE A 118 -8.10 -4.25 -3.40
CA ILE A 118 -6.89 -4.17 -4.23
C ILE A 118 -6.29 -2.78 -4.18
N TYR A 119 -7.10 -1.73 -4.31
CA TYR A 119 -6.62 -0.35 -4.22
C TYR A 119 -5.98 -0.06 -2.86
N GLU A 120 -6.68 -0.38 -1.77
CA GLU A 120 -6.18 -0.17 -0.40
C GLU A 120 -4.88 -0.94 -0.14
N THR A 121 -4.81 -2.21 -0.53
CA THR A 121 -3.60 -3.03 -0.38
C THR A 121 -2.39 -2.40 -1.09
N ILE A 122 -2.58 -1.86 -2.30
CA ILE A 122 -1.50 -1.19 -3.04
C ILE A 122 -1.08 0.10 -2.34
N ILE A 123 -2.03 0.95 -1.96
CA ILE A 123 -1.71 2.25 -1.34
C ILE A 123 -1.01 2.07 0.01
N LEU A 124 -1.48 1.12 0.82
CA LEU A 124 -0.88 0.82 2.13
C LEU A 124 0.52 0.18 2.01
N SER A 125 0.83 -0.44 0.88
CA SER A 125 2.16 -1.02 0.63
C SER A 125 3.23 0.01 0.25
N LEU A 126 2.83 1.26 -0.05
CA LEU A 126 3.79 2.30 -0.41
C LEU A 126 4.63 2.71 0.79
N PRO A 127 5.94 2.88 0.63
CA PRO A 127 6.78 3.42 1.69
C PRO A 127 6.40 4.86 2.00
N ILE A 128 6.49 5.25 3.27
CA ILE A 128 6.22 6.63 3.74
C ILE A 128 7.14 7.64 3.01
N LYS A 129 8.41 7.26 2.79
CA LYS A 129 9.37 8.06 2.02
C LYS A 129 9.74 7.33 0.73
N LYS A 130 9.44 7.96 -0.39
CA LYS A 130 9.78 7.46 -1.73
C LYS A 130 11.13 8.00 -2.15
N ILE A 131 12.21 7.26 -1.90
CA ILE A 131 13.58 7.69 -2.18
C ILE A 131 14.13 6.90 -3.36
N HIS A 132 14.62 7.62 -4.38
CA HIS A 132 15.28 7.01 -5.52
C HIS A 132 16.51 6.21 -5.07
N PRO A 133 16.73 4.95 -5.52
CA PRO A 133 17.87 4.13 -5.09
C PRO A 133 19.22 4.85 -5.20
N LYS A 134 19.49 5.52 -6.30
CA LYS A 134 20.74 6.27 -6.50
C LYS A 134 20.92 7.44 -5.52
N VAL A 135 19.84 8.03 -5.01
CA VAL A 135 19.91 9.07 -3.97
C VAL A 135 20.27 8.43 -2.63
N LYS A 136 19.67 7.26 -2.34
CA LYS A 136 19.99 6.49 -1.14
C LYS A 136 21.44 6.03 -1.09
N ASP A 137 22.01 5.65 -2.23
CA ASP A 137 23.40 5.20 -2.38
C ASP A 137 24.40 6.40 -2.48
N GLY A 138 23.91 7.64 -2.45
CA GLY A 138 24.73 8.84 -2.52
C GLY A 138 25.36 9.12 -3.90
N THR A 139 25.07 8.31 -4.91
CA THR A 139 25.61 8.43 -6.28
C THR A 139 24.88 9.46 -7.13
N PHE A 140 23.68 9.84 -6.72
CA PHE A 140 22.86 10.81 -7.44
C PHE A 140 23.14 12.23 -6.97
N GLN A 141 23.61 13.08 -7.88
CA GLN A 141 23.87 14.49 -7.60
C GLN A 141 23.06 15.35 -8.58
N ASN A 142 22.09 16.07 -8.06
CA ASN A 142 21.42 17.16 -8.74
C ASN A 142 21.48 18.42 -7.86
N GLU A 143 21.09 19.57 -8.38
CA GLU A 143 21.10 20.83 -7.65
C GLU A 143 20.38 20.74 -6.30
N THR A 144 19.27 20.00 -6.25
CA THR A 144 18.46 19.81 -5.03
C THR A 144 19.22 19.04 -3.98
N THR A 145 19.86 17.92 -4.36
CA THR A 145 20.62 17.08 -3.41
C THR A 145 21.91 17.78 -2.92
N ILE A 146 22.53 18.60 -3.77
CA ILE A 146 23.70 19.42 -3.38
C ILE A 146 23.29 20.47 -2.36
N LYS A 147 22.23 21.25 -2.64
CA LYS A 147 21.71 22.26 -1.71
C LYS A 147 21.26 21.66 -0.37
N LEU A 148 20.63 20.48 -0.40
CA LEU A 148 20.25 19.79 0.85
C LEU A 148 21.47 19.41 1.69
N LYS A 149 22.55 18.91 1.08
CA LYS A 149 23.80 18.59 1.79
C LYS A 149 24.48 19.84 2.36
N GLU A 150 24.41 20.99 1.66
CA GLU A 150 24.93 22.26 2.15
C GLU A 150 24.15 22.80 3.36
N LEU A 151 22.82 22.53 3.39
CA LEU A 151 21.90 22.96 4.44
C LEU A 151 21.78 21.95 5.60
N GLU A 152 22.37 20.76 5.46
CA GLU A 152 22.43 19.83 6.57
C GLU A 152 23.10 20.49 7.77
N PRO A 153 22.45 20.48 8.95
CA PRO A 153 23.07 21.03 10.15
C PRO A 153 24.38 20.27 10.38
N LYS A 154 25.51 20.98 10.29
CA LYS A 154 26.78 20.42 10.72
C LYS A 154 26.54 20.00 12.16
N SER A 155 26.55 18.69 12.41
CA SER A 155 26.47 18.19 13.78
C SER A 155 27.76 18.66 14.50
N GLU A 156 27.73 19.86 15.02
CA GLU A 156 28.57 20.14 16.15
C GLU A 156 28.18 19.05 17.15
N LYS A 157 29.15 18.22 17.51
CA LYS A 157 29.05 17.37 18.69
C LYS A 157 28.78 18.32 19.85
N GLN A 158 27.49 18.63 20.06
CA GLN A 158 27.09 19.22 21.32
C GLN A 158 27.50 18.18 22.34
N ASN A 159 28.61 18.44 23.01
CA ASN A 159 28.89 17.81 24.28
C ASN A 159 27.62 18.02 25.08
N PHE A 160 26.89 16.93 25.30
CA PHE A 160 25.80 16.90 26.28
C PHE A 160 26.47 17.01 27.69
N GLU A 161 27.22 18.08 27.93
CA GLU A 161 27.55 18.48 29.27
C GLU A 161 26.24 18.95 29.88
N ASN A 162 25.69 18.10 30.74
CA ASN A 162 24.62 18.32 31.70
C ASN A 162 23.89 19.65 31.54
N ASP A 163 22.78 19.65 30.80
CA ASP A 163 21.86 20.77 30.82
C ASP A 163 21.27 20.85 32.24
N SER A 164 21.72 21.87 32.99
CA SER A 164 21.33 22.08 34.41
C SER A 164 19.82 22.15 34.65
N ARG A 165 19.05 22.36 33.59
CA ARG A 165 17.57 22.34 33.64
C ARG A 165 17.02 20.97 34.03
N TRP A 166 17.75 19.89 33.79
CA TRP A 166 17.35 18.51 34.07
C TRP A 166 17.87 17.98 35.40
N ASP A 167 18.74 18.76 36.13
CA ASP A 167 19.31 18.30 37.40
C ASP A 167 18.25 18.03 38.46
N LYS A 168 17.16 18.79 38.45
CA LYS A 168 16.02 18.56 39.36
C LYS A 168 15.24 17.24 39.12
N LEU A 169 15.41 16.61 37.97
CA LEU A 169 14.81 15.31 37.68
C LEU A 169 15.66 14.14 38.14
N LYS A 170 16.97 14.37 38.37
CA LYS A 170 17.88 13.33 38.90
C LYS A 170 17.57 13.00 40.36
N ASP A 171 17.00 13.96 41.07
CA ASP A 171 16.64 13.80 42.49
C ASP A 171 15.29 13.05 42.69
N LEU A 172 14.61 12.69 41.60
CA LEU A 172 13.32 11.99 41.62
C LEU A 172 13.43 10.49 41.27
N ILE A 173 14.63 9.99 40.98
CA ILE A 173 14.96 8.58 40.74
C ILE A 173 15.78 8.06 41.91
#